data_b66e54a7d99ec29422b908af84ef69f9
#
_entry.id   b66e54a7d99ec29422b908af84ef69f9
#
_cell.length_a   1.000
_cell.length_b   1.000
_cell.length_c   1.000
_cell.angle_alpha   90.00
_cell.angle_beta   90.00
_cell.angle_gamma   90.00
#
_symmetry.space_group_name_H-M   'P 1'
#
loop_
_entity.id
_entity.type
_entity.pdbx_description
1 polymer ?
#
loop_
_entity_poly.entity_id
_entity_poly.type
_entity_poly.pdbx_seq_one_letter_code
_entity_poly.pdbx_strand_id
1 'polypeptide(L)'
;MIFMKYFILLLLLPLTKYAQTSIKGVLSAIPNTEISLLQYNGFNSNVITSAYTTADGSFHLQFHSDNLAIGYLLTENSKPFIVILSGEDIVLKGETLTYPETIKIIEGKENQLFGQYALEHPKREQTLSAWDYLLKIYKTDTIFINKKSTIKKIEREIISIKNEDDYFLKKLPQNSYISWYLPMRKLVSSVPIVAQYRPKEIPKTI
;
A
#
# COMPACT_ATOMS: atom_id res chain seq x y z
N MET A 1 8.99 1.28 59.76
CA MET A 1 9.88 1.75 58.67
C MET A 1 10.14 0.74 57.55
N ILE A 2 9.77 -0.53 57.69
CA ILE A 2 9.94 -1.61 56.73
C ILE A 2 8.84 -1.58 55.63
N PHE A 3 7.60 -1.25 55.99
CA PHE A 3 6.48 -1.23 55.05
C PHE A 3 6.58 -0.15 53.96
N MET A 4 7.26 0.95 54.19
CA MET A 4 7.42 2.03 53.20
C MET A 4 8.42 1.70 52.09
N LYS A 5 9.37 0.81 52.30
CA LYS A 5 10.34 0.34 51.27
C LYS A 5 9.69 -0.56 50.21
N TYR A 6 8.69 -1.34 50.56
CA TYR A 6 8.01 -2.21 49.61
C TYR A 6 6.93 -1.50 48.79
N PHE A 7 6.39 -0.39 49.27
CA PHE A 7 5.44 0.44 48.57
C PHE A 7 6.10 1.17 47.38
N ILE A 8 7.37 1.58 47.49
CA ILE A 8 8.16 2.18 46.42
C ILE A 8 8.53 1.17 45.32
N LEU A 9 8.73 -0.08 45.67
CA LEU A 9 9.04 -1.15 44.73
C LEU A 9 7.84 -1.52 43.84
N LEU A 10 6.61 -1.38 44.36
CA LEU A 10 5.38 -1.63 43.59
C LEU A 10 5.09 -0.56 42.55
N LEU A 11 5.61 0.66 42.73
CA LEU A 11 5.49 1.78 41.77
C LEU A 11 6.45 1.69 40.57
N LEU A 12 7.43 0.77 40.61
CA LEU A 12 8.41 0.53 39.56
C LEU A 12 8.07 -0.65 38.64
N LEU A 13 6.88 -1.26 38.80
CA LEU A 13 6.42 -2.24 37.81
C LEU A 13 6.25 -1.49 36.48
N PRO A 14 7.00 -1.85 35.42
CA PRO A 14 6.79 -1.28 34.12
C PRO A 14 5.36 -1.63 33.70
N LEU A 15 4.50 -0.62 33.60
CA LEU A 15 3.25 -0.75 32.88
C LEU A 15 3.64 -1.00 31.42
N THR A 16 3.82 -2.26 31.06
CA THR A 16 3.92 -2.66 29.65
C THR A 16 2.58 -2.28 29.03
N LYS A 17 2.51 -1.06 28.50
CA LYS A 17 1.44 -0.67 27.61
C LYS A 17 1.64 -1.52 26.37
N TYR A 18 0.89 -2.58 26.23
CA TYR A 18 0.68 -3.18 24.92
C TYR A 18 0.13 -2.04 24.03
N ALA A 19 0.93 -1.60 23.08
CA ALA A 19 0.49 -0.56 22.17
C ALA A 19 -0.68 -1.11 21.34
N GLN A 20 -1.89 -0.70 21.73
CA GLN A 20 -3.09 -1.02 20.98
C GLN A 20 -3.16 -0.05 19.82
N THR A 21 -3.14 -0.58 18.62
CA THR A 21 -3.25 0.19 17.38
C THR A 21 -4.71 0.24 16.94
N SER A 22 -5.09 1.30 16.28
CA SER A 22 -6.47 1.45 15.82
C SER A 22 -6.56 1.91 14.36
N ILE A 23 -7.65 1.49 13.70
CA ILE A 23 -8.10 2.05 12.44
C ILE A 23 -9.45 2.70 12.70
N LYS A 24 -9.55 4.00 12.45
CA LYS A 24 -10.77 4.78 12.58
C LYS A 24 -11.14 5.40 11.25
N GLY A 25 -12.41 5.64 11.05
CA GLY A 25 -12.79 6.35 9.84
C GLY A 25 -14.28 6.60 9.72
N VAL A 26 -14.61 7.25 8.59
CA VAL A 26 -15.99 7.48 8.17
C VAL A 26 -16.12 7.03 6.72
N LEU A 27 -17.05 6.12 6.48
CA LEU A 27 -17.42 5.64 5.16
C LEU A 27 -18.91 5.97 4.94
N SER A 28 -19.18 7.15 4.41
CA SER A 28 -20.50 7.79 4.43
C SER A 28 -21.61 7.03 3.69
N ALA A 29 -21.26 6.15 2.74
CA ALA A 29 -22.22 5.38 1.95
C ALA A 29 -22.51 3.98 2.52
N ILE A 30 -21.93 3.60 3.67
CA ILE A 30 -22.12 2.26 4.26
C ILE A 30 -22.49 2.34 5.75
N PRO A 31 -23.67 2.91 6.09
CA PRO A 31 -24.18 2.90 7.46
C PRO A 31 -24.56 1.49 7.92
N ASN A 32 -24.39 1.22 9.22
CA ASN A 32 -24.80 -0.03 9.86
C ASN A 32 -24.29 -1.30 9.15
N THR A 33 -23.10 -1.24 8.57
CA THR A 33 -22.49 -2.32 7.80
C THR A 33 -21.29 -2.87 8.55
N GLU A 34 -21.08 -4.18 8.54
CA GLU A 34 -19.88 -4.78 9.11
C GLU A 34 -18.66 -4.43 8.26
N ILE A 35 -17.62 -3.95 8.94
CA ILE A 35 -16.27 -3.74 8.39
C ILE A 35 -15.31 -4.63 9.13
N SER A 36 -14.50 -5.38 8.39
CA SER A 36 -13.54 -6.33 8.93
C SER A 36 -12.11 -5.98 8.50
N LEU A 37 -11.16 -6.15 9.41
CA LEU A 37 -9.74 -6.12 9.13
C LEU A 37 -9.23 -7.56 9.05
N LEU A 38 -8.68 -7.92 7.89
CA LEU A 38 -8.10 -9.23 7.63
C LEU A 38 -6.59 -9.15 7.40
N GLN A 39 -5.93 -10.26 7.65
CA GLN A 39 -4.54 -10.50 7.27
C GLN A 39 -4.41 -11.88 6.61
N TYR A 40 -3.52 -11.98 5.63
CA TYR A 40 -3.19 -13.27 5.03
C TYR A 40 -1.94 -13.86 5.66
N ASN A 41 -2.01 -15.14 5.96
CA ASN A 41 -0.86 -15.98 6.32
C ASN A 41 -0.76 -17.11 5.30
N GLY A 42 0.11 -16.95 4.31
CA GLY A 42 0.13 -17.79 3.13
C GLY A 42 -1.17 -17.62 2.31
N PHE A 43 -1.90 -18.73 2.13
CA PHE A 43 -3.18 -18.73 1.41
C PHE A 43 -4.41 -18.58 2.32
N ASN A 44 -4.21 -18.57 3.64
CA ASN A 44 -5.31 -18.47 4.60
C ASN A 44 -5.51 -17.01 5.02
N SER A 45 -6.77 -16.56 5.03
CA SER A 45 -7.14 -15.27 5.60
C SER A 45 -7.63 -15.44 7.03
N ASN A 46 -7.16 -14.56 7.92
CA ASN A 46 -7.59 -14.49 9.30
C ASN A 46 -8.21 -13.13 9.55
N VAL A 47 -9.39 -13.09 10.16
CA VAL A 47 -9.99 -11.86 10.66
C VAL A 47 -9.27 -11.46 11.92
N ILE A 48 -8.67 -10.27 11.93
CA ILE A 48 -8.00 -9.69 13.10
C ILE A 48 -9.05 -9.09 14.04
N THR A 49 -9.97 -8.30 13.47
CA THR A 49 -11.05 -7.62 14.21
C THR A 49 -12.16 -7.21 13.25
N SER A 50 -13.37 -7.04 13.75
CA SER A 50 -14.49 -6.46 13.00
C SER A 50 -15.29 -5.51 13.88
N ALA A 51 -16.05 -4.60 13.26
CA ALA A 51 -16.99 -3.70 13.90
C ALA A 51 -18.10 -3.31 12.91
N TYR A 52 -19.21 -2.81 13.45
CA TYR A 52 -20.25 -2.21 12.61
C TYR A 52 -20.04 -0.72 12.48
N THR A 53 -20.24 -0.18 11.29
CA THR A 53 -20.32 1.27 11.09
C THR A 53 -21.58 1.82 11.75
N THR A 54 -21.51 3.02 12.26
CA THR A 54 -22.63 3.77 12.83
C THR A 54 -23.58 4.29 11.73
N ALA A 55 -24.67 4.93 12.10
CA ALA A 55 -25.62 5.52 11.16
C ALA A 55 -25.01 6.59 10.23
N ASP A 56 -23.93 7.25 10.65
CA ASP A 56 -23.16 8.21 9.85
C ASP A 56 -21.95 7.59 9.12
N GLY A 57 -21.82 6.25 9.18
CA GLY A 57 -20.72 5.51 8.56
C GLY A 57 -19.42 5.52 9.34
N SER A 58 -19.39 6.03 10.58
CA SER A 58 -18.19 6.00 11.44
C SER A 58 -17.88 4.58 11.92
N PHE A 59 -16.60 4.25 12.05
CA PHE A 59 -16.15 2.96 12.59
C PHE A 59 -14.86 3.11 13.38
N HIS A 60 -14.61 2.12 14.26
CA HIS A 60 -13.40 2.02 15.04
C HIS A 60 -13.02 0.55 15.22
N LEU A 61 -11.91 0.14 14.60
CA LEU A 61 -11.29 -1.17 14.76
C LEU A 61 -10.08 -1.04 15.67
N GLN A 62 -10.02 -1.85 16.72
CA GLN A 62 -8.88 -1.95 17.63
C GLN A 62 -8.23 -3.31 17.46
N PHE A 63 -6.92 -3.35 17.44
CA PHE A 63 -6.17 -4.59 17.28
C PHE A 63 -4.78 -4.49 17.92
N HIS A 64 -4.19 -5.65 18.18
CA HIS A 64 -2.79 -5.77 18.56
C HIS A 64 -2.01 -6.21 17.34
N SER A 65 -0.98 -5.46 16.98
CA SER A 65 -0.07 -5.85 15.90
C SER A 65 1.33 -5.99 16.47
N ASP A 66 1.74 -7.22 16.70
CA ASP A 66 3.09 -7.54 17.19
C ASP A 66 4.11 -7.48 16.05
N ASN A 67 3.64 -7.51 14.79
CA ASN A 67 4.47 -7.52 13.60
C ASN A 67 3.95 -6.53 12.55
N LEU A 68 4.88 -5.88 11.84
CA LEU A 68 4.55 -5.10 10.67
C LEU A 68 3.97 -6.00 9.58
N ALA A 69 2.88 -5.59 8.95
CA ALA A 69 2.14 -6.41 8.01
C ALA A 69 1.28 -5.59 7.03
N ILE A 70 0.70 -6.31 6.07
CA ILE A 70 -0.38 -5.81 5.23
C ILE A 70 -1.70 -6.28 5.80
N GLY A 71 -2.60 -5.34 6.04
CA GLY A 71 -3.98 -5.60 6.37
C GLY A 71 -4.91 -5.31 5.19
N TYR A 72 -6.09 -5.88 5.24
CA TYR A 72 -7.13 -5.71 4.23
C TYR A 72 -8.43 -5.32 4.93
N LEU A 73 -8.90 -4.11 4.68
CA LEU A 73 -10.24 -3.70 5.10
C LEU A 73 -11.26 -4.20 4.08
N LEU A 74 -12.33 -4.81 4.56
CA LEU A 74 -13.40 -5.39 3.76
C LEU A 74 -14.76 -5.05 4.37
N THR A 75 -15.73 -4.88 3.48
CA THR A 75 -17.17 -5.00 3.76
C THR A 75 -17.73 -6.11 2.89
N GLU A 76 -18.95 -6.60 3.18
CA GLU A 76 -19.55 -7.76 2.50
C GLU A 76 -19.44 -7.72 0.97
N ASN A 77 -19.59 -6.54 0.37
CA ASN A 77 -19.64 -6.36 -1.09
C ASN A 77 -18.47 -5.53 -1.64
N SER A 78 -17.38 -5.33 -0.89
CA SER A 78 -16.26 -4.53 -1.35
C SER A 78 -15.08 -5.37 -1.84
N LYS A 79 -14.24 -4.75 -2.68
CA LYS A 79 -12.89 -5.23 -2.90
C LYS A 79 -12.04 -4.94 -1.66
N PRO A 80 -11.01 -5.77 -1.39
CA PRO A 80 -10.09 -5.50 -0.29
C PRO A 80 -9.40 -4.15 -0.45
N PHE A 81 -9.52 -3.29 0.57
CA PHE A 81 -8.74 -2.06 0.65
C PHE A 81 -7.49 -2.31 1.48
N ILE A 82 -6.32 -2.10 0.87
CA ILE A 82 -5.03 -2.41 1.50
C ILE A 82 -4.66 -1.32 2.50
N VAL A 83 -4.28 -1.72 3.69
CA VAL A 83 -3.71 -0.87 4.75
C VAL A 83 -2.38 -1.43 5.23
N ILE A 84 -1.46 -0.56 5.59
CA ILE A 84 -0.17 -0.92 6.15
C ILE A 84 -0.27 -0.88 7.67
N LEU A 85 -0.11 -2.05 8.30
CA LEU A 85 -0.12 -2.19 9.75
C LEU A 85 1.30 -1.97 10.26
N SER A 86 1.69 -0.73 10.41
CA SER A 86 3.05 -0.31 10.81
C SER A 86 3.17 0.02 12.30
N GLY A 87 2.11 -0.23 13.08
CA GLY A 87 2.03 0.17 14.49
C GLY A 87 1.58 1.61 14.70
N GLU A 88 1.25 2.33 13.62
CA GLU A 88 0.65 3.66 13.67
C GLU A 88 -0.88 3.55 13.71
N ASP A 89 -1.54 4.50 14.40
CA ASP A 89 -2.98 4.69 14.24
C ASP A 89 -3.29 5.17 12.83
N ILE A 90 -4.39 4.67 12.26
CA ILE A 90 -4.83 4.99 10.91
C ILE A 90 -6.18 5.69 11.00
N VAL A 91 -6.30 6.85 10.36
CA VAL A 91 -7.58 7.54 10.20
C VAL A 91 -7.86 7.72 8.72
N LEU A 92 -9.03 7.25 8.28
CA LEU A 92 -9.46 7.37 6.89
C LEU A 92 -10.86 7.95 6.75
N LYS A 93 -11.12 8.58 5.61
CA LYS A 93 -12.44 9.13 5.26
C LYS A 93 -12.72 8.90 3.78
N GLY A 94 -13.94 8.48 3.48
CA GLY A 94 -14.37 8.23 2.10
C GLY A 94 -15.85 7.91 2.02
N GLU A 95 -16.27 7.43 0.87
CA GLU A 95 -17.64 7.01 0.65
C GLU A 95 -17.82 5.52 0.94
N THR A 96 -17.02 4.67 0.32
CA THR A 96 -17.07 3.21 0.45
C THR A 96 -15.72 2.59 0.10
N LEU A 97 -15.45 1.37 0.56
CA LEU A 97 -14.26 0.61 0.16
C LEU A 97 -14.32 0.13 -1.30
N THR A 98 -15.51 0.10 -1.92
CA THR A 98 -15.69 -0.29 -3.32
C THR A 98 -15.04 0.70 -4.29
N TYR A 99 -14.97 1.97 -3.90
CA TYR A 99 -14.35 3.05 -4.67
C TYR A 99 -13.14 3.61 -3.92
N PRO A 100 -12.00 2.91 -3.96
CA PRO A 100 -10.82 3.29 -3.19
C PRO A 100 -10.27 4.68 -3.52
N GLU A 101 -10.56 5.21 -4.70
CA GLU A 101 -10.21 6.57 -5.12
C GLU A 101 -10.93 7.66 -4.33
N THR A 102 -12.04 7.35 -3.66
CA THR A 102 -12.77 8.28 -2.78
C THR A 102 -12.15 8.34 -1.38
N ILE A 103 -11.28 7.39 -1.03
CA ILE A 103 -10.72 7.25 0.31
C ILE A 103 -9.50 8.15 0.46
N LYS A 104 -9.52 8.98 1.50
CA LYS A 104 -8.37 9.77 1.93
C LYS A 104 -7.86 9.26 3.26
N ILE A 105 -6.57 8.98 3.33
CA ILE A 105 -5.87 8.67 4.58
C ILE A 105 -5.53 9.99 5.26
N ILE A 106 -6.12 10.25 6.42
CA ILE A 106 -5.95 11.49 7.20
C ILE A 106 -4.75 11.35 8.14
N GLU A 107 -4.62 10.20 8.81
CA GLU A 107 -3.52 9.87 9.70
C GLU A 107 -2.94 8.49 9.35
N GLY A 108 -1.68 8.25 9.69
CA GLY A 108 -0.92 7.07 9.31
C GLY A 108 0.03 7.37 8.14
N LYS A 109 1.27 7.78 8.47
CA LYS A 109 2.25 8.27 7.50
C LYS A 109 2.59 7.23 6.43
N GLU A 110 2.78 5.98 6.82
CA GLU A 110 3.08 4.90 5.86
C GLU A 110 1.89 4.63 4.94
N ASN A 111 0.67 4.69 5.45
CA ASN A 111 -0.54 4.54 4.66
C ASN A 111 -0.76 5.71 3.69
N GLN A 112 -0.41 6.95 4.08
CA GLN A 112 -0.45 8.10 3.17
C GLN A 112 0.53 7.93 2.01
N LEU A 113 1.78 7.55 2.30
CA LEU A 113 2.80 7.29 1.27
C LEU A 113 2.43 6.11 0.38
N PHE A 114 1.89 5.03 0.97
CA PHE A 114 1.39 3.90 0.21
C PHE A 114 0.24 4.30 -0.73
N GLY A 115 -0.73 5.07 -0.22
CA GLY A 115 -1.86 5.58 -1.01
C GLY A 115 -1.40 6.46 -2.17
N GLN A 116 -0.45 7.37 -1.94
CA GLN A 116 0.15 8.18 -2.99
C GLN A 116 0.79 7.31 -4.08
N TYR A 117 1.64 6.35 -3.69
CA TYR A 117 2.28 5.44 -4.65
C TYR A 117 1.25 4.62 -5.43
N ALA A 118 0.22 4.10 -4.75
CA ALA A 118 -0.83 3.30 -5.38
C ALA A 118 -1.65 4.08 -6.42
N LEU A 119 -1.78 5.40 -6.26
CA LEU A 119 -2.46 6.26 -7.23
C LEU A 119 -1.55 6.67 -8.40
N GLU A 120 -0.28 6.92 -8.15
CA GLU A 120 0.66 7.47 -9.14
C GLU A 120 1.34 6.40 -9.99
N HIS A 121 1.81 5.32 -9.35
CA HIS A 121 2.56 4.27 -10.03
C HIS A 121 1.83 3.63 -11.22
N PRO A 122 0.52 3.25 -11.14
CA PRO A 122 -0.20 2.70 -12.29
C PRO A 122 -0.30 3.68 -13.46
N LYS A 123 -0.39 4.99 -13.19
CA LYS A 123 -0.41 6.01 -14.24
C LYS A 123 0.94 6.12 -14.94
N ARG A 124 2.04 6.05 -14.18
CA ARG A 124 3.39 5.99 -14.73
C ARG A 124 3.59 4.75 -15.61
N GLU A 125 3.16 3.58 -15.17
CA GLU A 125 3.24 2.33 -15.92
C GLU A 125 2.41 2.39 -17.23
N GLN A 126 1.20 2.94 -17.19
CA GLN A 126 0.39 3.16 -18.40
C GLN A 126 1.08 4.10 -19.38
N THR A 127 1.68 5.18 -18.88
CA THR A 127 2.41 6.15 -19.70
C THR A 127 3.66 5.52 -20.30
N LEU A 128 4.40 4.74 -19.53
CA LEU A 128 5.57 3.99 -20.05
C LEU A 128 5.16 3.03 -21.16
N SER A 129 4.07 2.28 -21.00
CA SER A 129 3.55 1.37 -22.02
C SER A 129 3.19 2.11 -23.30
N ALA A 130 2.60 3.30 -23.21
CA ALA A 130 2.28 4.13 -24.38
C ALA A 130 3.54 4.63 -25.09
N TRP A 131 4.54 5.10 -24.33
CA TRP A 131 5.82 5.54 -24.89
C TRP A 131 6.61 4.40 -25.53
N ASP A 132 6.64 3.22 -24.91
CA ASP A 132 7.32 2.03 -25.47
C ASP A 132 6.66 1.59 -26.78
N TYR A 133 5.32 1.65 -26.87
CA TYR A 133 4.60 1.39 -28.10
C TYR A 133 4.97 2.39 -29.21
N LEU A 134 4.98 3.68 -28.90
CA LEU A 134 5.40 4.70 -29.85
C LEU A 134 6.87 4.53 -30.27
N LEU A 135 7.75 4.25 -29.33
CA LEU A 135 9.17 4.00 -29.60
C LEU A 135 9.35 2.86 -30.59
N LYS A 136 8.60 1.77 -30.40
CA LYS A 136 8.60 0.64 -31.33
C LYS A 136 8.20 1.07 -32.73
N ILE A 137 7.10 1.80 -32.90
CA ILE A 137 6.65 2.31 -34.22
C ILE A 137 7.75 3.17 -34.85
N TYR A 138 8.28 4.16 -34.13
CA TYR A 138 9.29 5.08 -34.67
C TYR A 138 10.62 4.39 -35.03
N LYS A 139 10.93 3.24 -34.43
CA LYS A 139 12.15 2.46 -34.74
C LYS A 139 11.96 1.47 -35.88
N THR A 140 10.73 0.99 -36.14
CA THR A 140 10.50 -0.13 -37.08
C THR A 140 9.72 0.26 -38.34
N ASP A 141 8.90 1.30 -38.27
CA ASP A 141 8.08 1.73 -39.42
C ASP A 141 8.89 2.62 -40.36
N THR A 142 8.85 2.28 -41.65
CA THR A 142 9.58 2.98 -42.72
C THR A 142 9.20 4.46 -42.85
N ILE A 143 7.96 4.80 -42.48
CA ILE A 143 7.47 6.21 -42.50
C ILE A 143 8.18 7.04 -41.44
N PHE A 144 8.55 6.43 -40.30
CA PHE A 144 9.07 7.14 -39.13
C PHE A 144 10.56 6.91 -38.84
N ILE A 145 11.19 5.91 -39.41
CA ILE A 145 12.57 5.48 -39.11
C ILE A 145 13.61 6.60 -39.23
N ASN A 146 13.39 7.56 -40.06
CA ASN A 146 14.31 8.71 -40.25
C ASN A 146 14.12 9.84 -39.24
N LYS A 147 13.11 9.76 -38.36
CA LYS A 147 12.82 10.82 -37.38
C LYS A 147 13.62 10.60 -36.05
N LYS A 148 14.95 10.56 -36.16
CA LYS A 148 15.89 10.34 -35.05
C LYS A 148 15.70 11.30 -33.88
N SER A 149 15.33 12.55 -34.15
CA SER A 149 15.08 13.54 -33.09
C SER A 149 13.87 13.19 -32.24
N THR A 150 12.80 12.67 -32.85
CA THR A 150 11.59 12.21 -32.14
C THR A 150 11.89 10.97 -31.30
N ILE A 151 12.63 10.01 -31.84
CA ILE A 151 13.07 8.81 -31.09
C ILE A 151 13.81 9.20 -29.81
N LYS A 152 14.80 10.13 -29.92
CA LYS A 152 15.54 10.62 -28.74
C LYS A 152 14.65 11.33 -27.72
N LYS A 153 13.61 12.04 -28.13
CA LYS A 153 12.66 12.67 -27.21
C LYS A 153 11.85 11.60 -26.45
N ILE A 154 11.33 10.59 -27.16
CA ILE A 154 10.59 9.48 -26.53
C ILE A 154 11.48 8.74 -25.52
N GLU A 155 12.72 8.43 -25.89
CA GLU A 155 13.67 7.75 -24.98
C GLU A 155 13.95 8.58 -23.70
N ARG A 156 14.04 9.91 -23.81
CA ARG A 156 14.21 10.81 -22.65
C ARG A 156 12.98 10.79 -21.74
N GLU A 157 11.77 10.82 -22.31
CA GLU A 157 10.54 10.77 -21.52
C GLU A 157 10.42 9.44 -20.76
N ILE A 158 10.73 8.32 -21.41
CA ILE A 158 10.77 7.01 -20.75
C ILE A 158 11.73 7.02 -19.55
N ILE A 159 12.94 7.56 -19.73
CA ILE A 159 13.93 7.66 -18.64
C ILE A 159 13.43 8.59 -17.54
N SER A 160 12.83 9.72 -17.88
CA SER A 160 12.28 10.68 -16.92
C SER A 160 11.25 10.04 -16.02
N ILE A 161 10.27 9.34 -16.60
CA ILE A 161 9.18 8.68 -15.85
C ILE A 161 9.74 7.57 -14.94
N LYS A 162 10.69 6.77 -15.43
CA LYS A 162 11.35 5.74 -14.60
C LYS A 162 12.09 6.36 -13.41
N ASN A 163 12.78 7.47 -13.65
CA ASN A 163 13.50 8.18 -12.59
C ASN A 163 12.56 8.79 -11.53
N GLU A 164 11.37 9.26 -11.91
CA GLU A 164 10.38 9.75 -10.96
C GLU A 164 9.92 8.66 -9.99
N ASP A 165 9.63 7.46 -10.52
CA ASP A 165 9.22 6.34 -9.71
C ASP A 165 10.35 5.86 -8.76
N ASP A 166 11.57 5.77 -9.27
CA ASP A 166 12.75 5.42 -8.47
C ASP A 166 13.07 6.48 -7.41
N TYR A 167 12.86 7.75 -7.73
CA TYR A 167 13.05 8.85 -6.79
C TYR A 167 12.04 8.79 -5.64
N PHE A 168 10.77 8.47 -5.94
CA PHE A 168 9.77 8.26 -4.91
C PHE A 168 10.20 7.17 -3.93
N LEU A 169 10.60 6.00 -4.47
CA LEU A 169 11.02 4.86 -3.64
C LEU A 169 12.24 5.18 -2.78
N LYS A 170 13.21 5.92 -3.31
CA LYS A 170 14.42 6.34 -2.58
C LYS A 170 14.15 7.32 -1.43
N LYS A 171 13.04 8.07 -1.50
CA LYS A 171 12.64 9.02 -0.46
C LYS A 171 11.85 8.41 0.69
N LEU A 172 11.48 7.14 0.59
CA LEU A 172 10.77 6.46 1.67
C LEU A 172 11.62 6.41 2.95
N PRO A 173 11.02 6.53 4.14
CA PRO A 173 11.73 6.42 5.40
C PRO A 173 12.41 5.05 5.51
N GLN A 174 13.73 5.01 5.71
CA GLN A 174 14.54 3.80 5.61
C GLN A 174 14.10 2.64 6.52
N ASN A 175 13.55 2.94 7.69
CA ASN A 175 13.12 1.94 8.67
C ASN A 175 11.61 1.68 8.64
N SER A 176 10.92 2.08 7.57
CA SER A 176 9.48 1.86 7.42
C SER A 176 9.18 0.54 6.71
N TYR A 177 8.01 -0.04 6.99
CA TYR A 177 7.55 -1.24 6.30
C TYR A 177 7.46 -1.03 4.78
N ILE A 178 6.97 0.14 4.34
CA ILE A 178 6.82 0.46 2.92
C ILE A 178 8.15 0.60 2.18
N SER A 179 9.26 0.89 2.88
CA SER A 179 10.58 1.07 2.23
C SER A 179 11.13 -0.22 1.62
N TRP A 180 10.75 -1.38 2.14
CA TRP A 180 11.06 -2.66 1.53
C TRP A 180 9.89 -3.24 0.71
N TYR A 181 8.65 -2.99 1.16
CA TYR A 181 7.47 -3.57 0.53
C TYR A 181 7.22 -3.02 -0.89
N LEU A 182 7.29 -1.69 -1.08
CA LEU A 182 7.02 -1.09 -2.39
C LEU A 182 8.04 -1.47 -3.47
N PRO A 183 9.36 -1.49 -3.22
CA PRO A 183 10.33 -2.03 -4.17
C PRO A 183 10.09 -3.50 -4.52
N MET A 184 9.76 -4.33 -3.53
CA MET A 184 9.41 -5.74 -3.76
C MET A 184 8.17 -5.88 -4.63
N ARG A 185 7.11 -5.12 -4.34
CA ARG A 185 5.89 -5.11 -5.13
C ARG A 185 6.14 -4.67 -6.56
N LYS A 186 6.94 -3.61 -6.77
CA LYS A 186 7.35 -3.16 -8.10
C LYS A 186 8.08 -4.26 -8.86
N LEU A 187 9.02 -4.93 -8.22
CA LEU A 187 9.75 -6.03 -8.83
C LEU A 187 8.81 -7.15 -9.29
N VAL A 188 7.87 -7.58 -8.43
CA VAL A 188 6.91 -8.64 -8.76
C VAL A 188 5.97 -8.21 -9.89
N SER A 189 5.48 -6.96 -9.88
CA SER A 189 4.57 -6.46 -10.91
C SER A 189 5.23 -6.29 -12.28
N SER A 190 6.55 -6.09 -12.32
CA SER A 190 7.32 -5.96 -13.56
C SER A 190 7.68 -7.31 -14.21
N VAL A 191 7.47 -8.42 -13.49
CA VAL A 191 7.72 -9.77 -14.06
C VAL A 191 6.69 -10.07 -15.14
N PRO A 192 7.12 -10.45 -16.36
CA PRO A 192 6.20 -10.80 -17.44
C PRO A 192 5.20 -11.89 -17.02
N ILE A 193 3.96 -11.79 -17.52
CA ILE A 193 2.88 -12.75 -17.19
C ILE A 193 3.33 -14.20 -17.43
N VAL A 194 4.07 -14.45 -18.51
CA VAL A 194 4.61 -15.79 -18.83
C VAL A 194 5.51 -16.31 -17.69
N ALA A 195 6.37 -15.47 -17.14
CA ALA A 195 7.25 -15.84 -16.03
C ALA A 195 6.47 -16.06 -14.73
N GLN A 196 5.39 -15.31 -14.49
CA GLN A 196 4.53 -15.49 -13.32
C GLN A 196 3.85 -16.88 -13.29
N TYR A 197 3.46 -17.39 -14.45
CA TYR A 197 2.81 -18.72 -14.57
C TYR A 197 3.79 -19.85 -14.87
N ARG A 198 5.03 -19.55 -15.27
CA ARG A 198 6.07 -20.53 -15.60
C ARG A 198 7.36 -20.25 -14.84
N PRO A 199 7.40 -20.56 -13.52
CA PRO A 199 8.54 -20.21 -12.66
C PRO A 199 9.91 -20.70 -13.17
N LYS A 200 9.94 -21.83 -13.89
CA LYS A 200 11.17 -22.39 -14.48
C LYS A 200 11.79 -21.52 -15.59
N GLU A 201 11.03 -20.58 -16.14
CA GLU A 201 11.48 -19.66 -17.19
C GLU A 201 11.88 -18.28 -16.65
N ILE A 202 11.63 -18.01 -15.35
CA ILE A 202 11.95 -16.73 -14.72
C ILE A 202 13.41 -16.30 -14.96
N PRO A 203 14.45 -17.17 -14.80
CA PRO A 203 15.83 -16.78 -15.05
C PRO A 203 16.14 -16.39 -16.50
N LYS A 204 15.27 -16.75 -17.44
CA LYS A 204 15.41 -16.41 -18.86
C LYS A 204 14.67 -15.15 -19.26
N THR A 205 13.76 -14.68 -18.38
CA THR A 205 12.78 -13.62 -18.69
C THR A 205 13.05 -12.32 -17.92
N ILE A 206 13.79 -12.42 -16.81
CA ILE A 206 14.30 -11.29 -16.03
C ILE A 206 15.73 -10.98 -16.48
#